data_2619f25ea896e68396dc0dd5c52c96ac
#
_entry.id   2619f25ea896e68396dc0dd5c52c96ac
#
_cell.length_a   1.000
_cell.length_b   1.000
_cell.length_c   1.000
_cell.angle_alpha   90.00
_cell.angle_beta   90.00
_cell.angle_gamma   90.00
#
_symmetry.space_group_name_H-M   'P 1'
#
loop_
_entity.id
_entity.type
_entity.pdbx_description
1 polymer ?
#
loop_
_entity_poly.entity_id
_entity_poly.type
_entity_poly.pdbx_seq_one_letter_code
_entity_poly.pdbx_strand_id
1 'polypeptide(L)' 'MDPNILVSVINLKLRDYYKSIEDLCDDMDLSESELVEKLKKSGFTYKREINQFK' A
#
# COMPACT_ATOMS: atom_id res chain seq x y z
N MET A 1 -9.08 2.94 -10.93
CA MET A 1 -8.05 3.93 -10.56
C MET A 1 -6.72 3.52 -11.17
N ASP A 2 -5.98 4.47 -11.66
CA ASP A 2 -4.65 4.22 -12.20
C ASP A 2 -3.74 3.65 -11.10
N PRO A 3 -3.04 2.52 -11.34
CA PRO A 3 -2.15 1.93 -10.33
C PRO A 3 -1.07 2.90 -9.82
N ASN A 4 -0.59 3.79 -10.68
CA ASN A 4 0.41 4.78 -10.27
C ASN A 4 -0.18 5.80 -9.29
N ILE A 5 -1.42 6.18 -9.49
CA ILE A 5 -2.13 7.08 -8.58
C ILE A 5 -2.43 6.35 -7.29
N LEU A 6 -2.88 5.11 -7.40
CA LEU A 6 -3.21 4.30 -6.22
C LEU A 6 -1.99 4.10 -5.33
N VAL A 7 -0.83 3.74 -5.91
CA VAL A 7 0.38 3.52 -5.11
C VAL A 7 0.84 4.82 -4.46
N SER A 8 0.68 5.96 -5.14
CA SER A 8 1.03 7.25 -4.56
C SER A 8 0.18 7.57 -3.33
N VAL A 9 -1.12 7.33 -3.43
CA VAL A 9 -2.05 7.55 -2.31
C VAL A 9 -1.71 6.62 -1.15
N ILE A 10 -1.49 5.33 -1.43
CA ILE A 10 -1.17 4.34 -0.40
C ILE A 10 0.16 4.70 0.29
N ASN A 11 1.18 5.06 -0.48
CA ASN A 11 2.48 5.42 0.09
C ASN A 11 2.39 6.68 0.96
N LEU A 12 1.59 7.65 0.55
CA LEU A 12 1.38 8.85 1.37
C LEU A 12 0.78 8.48 2.72
N LYS A 13 -0.22 7.62 2.72
CA LYS A 13 -0.87 7.18 3.95
C LYS A 13 0.08 6.38 4.84
N LEU A 14 0.88 5.51 4.24
CA LEU A 14 1.87 4.73 4.98
C LEU A 14 2.96 5.62 5.59
N ARG A 15 3.30 6.71 4.91
CA ARG A 15 4.30 7.64 5.42
C ARG A 15 3.76 8.49 6.57
N ASP A 16 2.52 8.99 6.45
CA ASP A 16 2.02 10.01 7.35
C ASP A 16 1.02 9.49 8.40
N TYR A 17 0.31 8.40 8.12
CA TYR A 17 -0.82 7.99 8.96
C TYR A 17 -0.72 6.59 9.54
N TYR A 18 -0.09 5.65 8.85
CA TYR A 18 -0.08 4.25 9.25
C TYR A 18 1.34 3.73 9.39
N LYS A 19 1.56 2.90 10.40
CA LYS A 19 2.89 2.34 10.70
C LYS A 19 3.23 1.14 9.82
N SER A 20 2.23 0.52 9.23
CA SER A 20 2.41 -0.69 8.44
C SER A 20 1.25 -0.85 7.48
N ILE A 21 1.42 -1.77 6.51
CA ILE A 21 0.35 -2.08 5.57
C ILE A 21 -0.84 -2.72 6.29
N GLU A 22 -0.58 -3.47 7.35
CA GLU A 22 -1.63 -4.08 8.15
C GLU A 22 -2.52 -3.01 8.80
N ASP A 23 -1.90 -1.98 9.38
CA ASP A 23 -2.62 -0.87 9.99
C ASP A 23 -3.49 -0.13 8.98
N LEU A 24 -2.93 0.13 7.81
CA LEU A 24 -3.66 0.81 6.74
C LEU A 24 -4.87 0.00 6.30
N CYS A 25 -4.67 -1.27 6.04
CA CYS A 25 -5.74 -2.12 5.53
C CYS A 25 -6.84 -2.32 6.58
N ASP A 26 -6.46 -2.42 7.84
CA ASP A 26 -7.42 -2.58 8.93
C ASP A 26 -8.31 -1.34 9.04
N ASP A 27 -7.71 -0.16 9.05
CA ASP A 27 -8.46 1.09 9.20
C ASP A 27 -9.32 1.42 7.98
N MET A 28 -8.83 1.12 6.79
CA MET A 28 -9.54 1.39 5.54
C MET A 28 -10.46 0.26 5.10
N ASP A 29 -10.51 -0.82 5.89
CA ASP A 29 -11.32 -2.00 5.60
C ASP A 29 -10.98 -2.59 4.23
N LEU A 30 -9.68 -2.74 3.97
CA LEU A 30 -9.17 -3.32 2.74
C LEU A 30 -8.53 -4.68 3.01
N SER A 31 -8.55 -5.55 2.00
CA SER A 31 -7.83 -6.81 2.08
C SER A 31 -6.36 -6.57 1.74
N GLU A 32 -5.48 -6.87 2.69
CA GLU A 32 -4.04 -6.72 2.47
C GLU A 32 -3.57 -7.56 1.29
N SER A 33 -4.01 -8.82 1.22
CA SER A 33 -3.63 -9.71 0.14
C SER A 33 -4.01 -9.17 -1.22
N GLU A 34 -5.24 -8.67 -1.34
CA GLU A 34 -5.73 -8.13 -2.61
C GLU A 34 -4.98 -6.86 -2.99
N LEU A 35 -4.73 -5.98 -2.03
CA LEU A 35 -4.04 -4.73 -2.29
C LEU A 35 -2.60 -4.98 -2.73
N VAL A 36 -1.88 -5.82 -1.98
CA VAL A 36 -0.49 -6.16 -2.29
C VAL A 36 -0.39 -6.81 -3.67
N GLU A 37 -1.28 -7.75 -3.96
CA GLU A 37 -1.27 -8.45 -5.25
C GLU A 37 -1.59 -7.50 -6.40
N LYS A 38 -2.55 -6.62 -6.21
CA LYS A 38 -2.93 -5.64 -7.23
C LYS A 38 -1.76 -4.73 -7.58
N LEU A 39 -1.07 -4.21 -6.58
CA LEU A 39 0.07 -3.33 -6.80
C LEU A 39 1.27 -4.10 -7.36
N LYS A 40 1.44 -5.35 -6.96
CA LYS A 40 2.51 -6.21 -7.49
C LYS A 40 2.36 -6.42 -8.99
N LYS A 41 1.13 -6.60 -9.45
CA LYS A 41 0.86 -6.76 -10.90
C LYS A 41 1.24 -5.51 -11.68
N SER A 42 1.28 -4.37 -11.03
CA SER A 42 1.66 -3.10 -11.66
C SER A 42 3.13 -2.76 -11.45
N GLY A 43 3.90 -3.70 -10.87
CA GLY A 43 5.33 -3.52 -10.67
C GLY A 43 5.75 -2.93 -9.35
N PHE A 44 4.82 -2.84 -8.39
CA PHE A 44 5.12 -2.27 -7.07
C PHE A 44 5.05 -3.34 -6.00
N THR A 45 6.11 -3.46 -5.21
CA THR A 45 6.19 -4.44 -4.12
C THR A 45 6.35 -3.71 -2.79
N TYR A 46 5.62 -4.18 -1.78
CA TYR A 46 5.73 -3.57 -0.45
C TYR A 46 7.08 -3.90 0.18
N LYS A 47 7.76 -2.86 0.64
CA LYS A 47 9.05 -2.98 1.33
C LYS A 47 8.85 -2.61 2.79
N ARG A 48 8.83 -3.62 3.64
CA ARG A 48 8.55 -3.43 5.06
C ARG A 48 9.60 -2.54 5.74
N GLU A 49 10.85 -2.60 5.28
CA GLU A 49 11.95 -1.82 5.86
C GLU A 49 11.70 -0.32 5.78
N ILE A 50 11.02 0.12 4.73
CA ILE A 50 10.75 1.54 4.52
C ILE A 50 9.27 1.86 4.60
N ASN A 51 8.42 0.85 4.81
CA ASN A 51 6.97 1.00 4.89
C ASN A 51 6.40 1.70 3.66
N GLN A 52 6.84 1.28 2.48
CA GLN A 52 6.43 1.87 1.21
C GLN A 52 6.37 0.80 0.14
N PHE A 53 5.58 1.06 -0.91
CA PHE A 53 5.59 0.23 -2.10
C PHE A 53 6.60 0.79 -3.08
N LYS A 54 7.44 -0.06 -3.57
CA LYS A 54 8.43 0.24 -4.61
C LYS A 54 8.60 -0.97 -5.51
#